data_94dc9ae5f8dbfffb6f911cb2426d16c0
#
_entry.id   94dc9ae5f8dbfffb6f911cb2426d16c0
#
_cell.length_a   1.000
_cell.length_b   1.000
_cell.length_c   1.000
_cell.angle_alpha   90.00
_cell.angle_beta   90.00
_cell.angle_gamma   90.00
#
_symmetry.space_group_name_H-M   'P 1'
#
loop_
_entity.id
_entity.type
_entity.pdbx_description
1 polymer ?
#
loop_
_entity_poly.entity_id
_entity_poly.type
_entity_poly.pdbx_seq_one_letter_code
_entity_poly.pdbx_strand_id
1 'polypeptide(L)'
;MVLALCAVVVALVRQIGVLHERLAPAGALMLDKGPKVGEEAPQFELPTLGGETVTLGGPDSKNRSTLVFFLSPTCPVCKTLLPVLDAMRKSERDWLRIVLASDGDLPAQQSFVAANGLAVFPYVLSAELGLAYQVSKLPYGILIDEHGILRSKGLINSREHLESLFEAMERNVASVQDYLDKLQEKDVA
;
A
#
# COMPACT_ATOMS: atom_id res chain seq x y z
N MET A 1 25.59 24.11 -39.42
CA MET A 1 25.43 24.03 -37.95
C MET A 1 23.97 23.91 -37.50
N VAL A 2 23.06 24.79 -37.94
CA VAL A 2 21.63 24.77 -37.56
C VAL A 2 20.94 23.46 -37.89
N LEU A 3 21.14 22.89 -39.09
CA LEU A 3 20.53 21.60 -39.49
C LEU A 3 20.98 20.41 -38.62
N ALA A 4 22.26 20.41 -38.19
CA ALA A 4 22.77 19.38 -37.29
C ALA A 4 22.11 19.48 -35.88
N LEU A 5 21.93 20.70 -35.38
CA LEU A 5 21.26 20.95 -34.12
C LEU A 5 19.79 20.53 -34.15
N CYS A 6 19.07 20.85 -35.24
CA CYS A 6 17.69 20.40 -35.43
C CYS A 6 17.57 18.87 -35.47
N ALA A 7 18.49 18.17 -36.12
CA ALA A 7 18.51 16.72 -36.19
C ALA A 7 18.70 16.08 -34.77
N VAL A 8 19.60 16.67 -33.95
CA VAL A 8 19.82 16.21 -32.58
C VAL A 8 18.59 16.45 -31.71
N VAL A 9 17.93 17.60 -31.81
CA VAL A 9 16.71 17.92 -31.06
C VAL A 9 15.59 16.95 -31.42
N VAL A 10 15.37 16.69 -32.71
CA VAL A 10 14.37 15.72 -33.18
C VAL A 10 14.66 14.30 -32.67
N ALA A 11 15.94 13.89 -32.68
CA ALA A 11 16.34 12.59 -32.14
C ALA A 11 16.07 12.48 -30.65
N LEU A 12 16.36 13.52 -29.86
CA LEU A 12 16.10 13.55 -28.42
C LEU A 12 14.60 13.53 -28.10
N VAL A 13 13.80 14.33 -28.82
CA VAL A 13 12.33 14.31 -28.65
C VAL A 13 11.75 12.94 -28.98
N ARG A 14 12.26 12.28 -30.00
CA ARG A 14 11.83 10.91 -30.36
C ARG A 14 12.25 9.89 -29.31
N GLN A 15 13.44 10.01 -28.71
CA GLN A 15 13.88 9.14 -27.61
C GLN A 15 13.03 9.36 -26.35
N ILE A 16 12.68 10.60 -26.02
CA ILE A 16 11.77 10.91 -24.89
C ILE A 16 10.38 10.31 -25.15
N GLY A 17 9.86 10.40 -26.38
CA GLY A 17 8.58 9.78 -26.76
C GLY A 17 8.58 8.27 -26.59
N VAL A 18 9.63 7.59 -27.07
CA VAL A 18 9.78 6.12 -26.92
C VAL A 18 9.96 5.72 -25.46
N LEU A 19 10.68 6.54 -24.67
CA LEU A 19 10.83 6.30 -23.24
C LEU A 19 9.48 6.45 -22.50
N HIS A 20 8.72 7.47 -22.84
CA HIS A 20 7.36 7.70 -22.31
C HIS A 20 6.39 6.55 -22.65
N GLU A 21 6.45 6.06 -23.89
CA GLU A 21 5.63 4.93 -24.35
C GLU A 21 6.04 3.60 -23.69
N ARG A 22 7.31 3.44 -23.34
CA ARG A 22 7.79 2.29 -22.55
C ARG A 22 7.52 2.41 -21.05
N LEU A 23 7.33 3.63 -20.54
CA LEU A 23 6.96 3.91 -19.13
C LEU A 23 5.44 3.96 -18.93
N ALA A 24 4.64 4.06 -20.00
CA ALA A 24 3.18 3.90 -19.93
C ALA A 24 2.84 2.40 -19.92
N PRO A 25 1.94 1.97 -19.24
CA PRO A 25 1.45 1.78 -17.89
C PRO A 25 1.80 0.40 -17.33
N ALA A 26 3.07 0.05 -17.23
CA ALA A 26 3.50 -1.20 -16.55
C ALA A 26 3.13 -1.20 -15.05
N GLY A 27 2.77 -0.04 -14.49
CA GLY A 27 2.39 0.09 -13.09
C GLY A 27 0.94 -0.30 -12.79
N ALA A 28 0.01 0.04 -13.66
CA ALA A 28 -1.42 -0.16 -13.38
C ALA A 28 -1.93 -1.58 -13.67
N LEU A 29 -1.37 -2.25 -14.69
CA LEU A 29 -1.79 -3.60 -15.08
C LEU A 29 -1.14 -4.74 -14.29
N MET A 30 -0.05 -4.47 -13.54
CA MET A 30 0.62 -5.48 -12.72
C MET A 30 0.19 -5.50 -11.24
N LEU A 31 -0.66 -4.57 -10.82
CA LEU A 31 -1.11 -4.44 -9.43
C LEU A 31 -2.41 -5.21 -9.11
N ASP A 32 -3.01 -5.84 -10.11
CA ASP A 32 -4.29 -6.54 -9.95
C ASP A 32 -4.15 -8.04 -9.69
N LYS A 33 -2.99 -8.45 -9.17
CA LYS A 33 -2.77 -9.81 -8.67
C LYS A 33 -3.10 -9.84 -7.17
N GLY A 34 -3.75 -10.91 -6.73
CA GLY A 34 -4.19 -11.09 -5.34
C GLY A 34 -5.66 -10.71 -5.12
N PRO A 35 -6.13 -10.68 -3.87
CA PRO A 35 -7.53 -10.42 -3.53
C PRO A 35 -7.98 -9.06 -4.08
N LYS A 36 -9.19 -9.02 -4.66
CA LYS A 36 -9.74 -7.79 -5.22
C LYS A 36 -10.41 -6.95 -4.16
N VAL A 37 -10.44 -5.64 -4.40
CA VAL A 37 -11.22 -4.71 -3.57
C VAL A 37 -12.70 -5.11 -3.63
N GLY A 38 -13.35 -5.17 -2.46
CA GLY A 38 -14.70 -5.68 -2.28
C GLY A 38 -14.80 -7.16 -1.93
N GLU A 39 -13.72 -7.94 -2.05
CA GLU A 39 -13.68 -9.34 -1.63
C GLU A 39 -13.30 -9.47 -0.15
N GLU A 40 -13.60 -10.62 0.45
CA GLU A 40 -13.13 -10.98 1.79
C GLU A 40 -11.60 -11.06 1.80
N ALA A 41 -11.00 -10.41 2.78
CA ALA A 41 -9.55 -10.44 2.98
C ALA A 41 -9.11 -11.83 3.47
N PRO A 42 -8.02 -12.40 2.94
CA PRO A 42 -7.44 -13.64 3.45
C PRO A 42 -7.18 -13.56 4.95
N GLN A 43 -7.59 -14.59 5.69
CA GLN A 43 -7.47 -14.63 7.14
C GLN A 43 -6.13 -15.22 7.56
N PHE A 44 -5.49 -14.56 8.50
CA PHE A 44 -4.22 -14.98 9.10
C PHE A 44 -4.24 -14.77 10.60
N GLU A 45 -3.68 -15.71 11.34
CA GLU A 45 -3.31 -15.54 12.74
C GLU A 45 -1.77 -15.59 12.83
N LEU A 46 -1.16 -14.46 13.13
CA LEU A 46 0.29 -14.29 13.06
C LEU A 46 0.87 -13.82 14.39
N PRO A 47 1.97 -14.42 14.86
CA PRO A 47 2.70 -13.90 16.00
C PRO A 47 3.37 -12.57 15.64
N THR A 48 3.28 -11.61 16.54
CA THR A 48 4.03 -10.36 16.44
C THR A 48 5.41 -10.48 17.05
N LEU A 49 6.32 -9.59 16.70
CA LEU A 49 7.63 -9.50 17.38
C LEU A 49 7.51 -9.14 18.86
N GLY A 50 6.39 -8.58 19.29
CA GLY A 50 6.07 -8.31 20.71
C GLY A 50 5.57 -9.52 21.48
N GLY A 51 5.38 -10.67 20.83
CA GLY A 51 4.90 -11.92 21.44
C GLY A 51 3.37 -12.06 21.50
N GLU A 52 2.62 -11.07 21.06
CA GLU A 52 1.16 -11.16 20.91
C GLU A 52 0.78 -11.78 19.56
N THR A 53 -0.40 -12.37 19.48
CA THR A 53 -0.96 -12.82 18.20
C THR A 53 -1.88 -11.74 17.64
N VAL A 54 -1.77 -11.47 16.34
CA VAL A 54 -2.66 -10.58 15.61
C VAL A 54 -3.44 -11.37 14.56
N THR A 55 -4.76 -11.16 14.51
CA THR A 55 -5.62 -11.67 13.44
C THR A 55 -5.77 -10.59 12.38
N LEU A 56 -5.54 -10.97 11.12
CA LEU A 56 -5.74 -10.15 9.92
C LEU A 56 -6.80 -10.83 9.06
N GLY A 57 -7.65 -10.04 8.42
CA GLY A 57 -8.83 -10.56 7.72
C GLY A 57 -9.92 -11.04 8.68
N GLY A 58 -11.15 -11.18 8.16
CA GLY A 58 -12.31 -11.46 8.99
C GLY A 58 -12.77 -10.26 9.85
N PRO A 59 -13.91 -10.39 10.54
CA PRO A 59 -14.48 -9.32 11.36
C PRO A 59 -13.58 -8.95 12.55
N ASP A 60 -13.37 -7.67 12.80
CA ASP A 60 -12.64 -7.21 13.99
C ASP A 60 -13.57 -7.11 15.20
N SER A 61 -13.19 -7.73 16.33
CA SER A 61 -13.98 -7.75 17.56
C SER A 61 -14.19 -6.35 18.19
N LYS A 62 -13.35 -5.38 17.83
CA LYS A 62 -13.42 -3.98 18.28
C LYS A 62 -14.04 -3.05 17.24
N ASN A 63 -14.61 -3.60 16.18
CA ASN A 63 -15.23 -2.84 15.08
C ASN A 63 -14.30 -1.79 14.47
N ARG A 64 -13.03 -2.16 14.22
CA ARG A 64 -12.03 -1.29 13.63
C ARG A 64 -11.56 -1.82 12.30
N SER A 65 -11.34 -0.90 11.38
CA SER A 65 -10.59 -1.19 10.16
C SER A 65 -9.12 -1.47 10.46
N THR A 66 -8.45 -2.23 9.60
CA THR A 66 -7.03 -2.57 9.73
C THR A 66 -6.26 -2.12 8.52
N LEU A 67 -5.27 -1.24 8.73
CA LEU A 67 -4.24 -0.94 7.73
C LEU A 67 -3.08 -1.91 7.93
N VAL A 68 -2.84 -2.79 6.97
CA VAL A 68 -1.62 -3.60 6.90
C VAL A 68 -0.62 -2.85 6.04
N PHE A 69 0.50 -2.42 6.65
CA PHE A 69 1.54 -1.67 5.97
C PHE A 69 2.79 -2.54 5.80
N PHE A 70 3.06 -2.91 4.56
CA PHE A 70 4.23 -3.71 4.19
C PHE A 70 5.45 -2.83 4.00
N LEU A 71 6.54 -3.19 4.65
CA LEU A 71 7.76 -2.42 4.69
C LEU A 71 9.01 -3.32 4.73
N SER A 72 10.20 -2.73 4.57
CA SER A 72 11.48 -3.40 4.76
C SER A 72 12.48 -2.47 5.46
N PRO A 73 13.39 -3.01 6.30
CA PRO A 73 14.49 -2.25 6.90
C PRO A 73 15.39 -1.54 5.88
N THR A 74 15.50 -2.10 4.66
CA THR A 74 16.33 -1.56 3.58
C THR A 74 15.61 -0.55 2.68
N CYS A 75 14.30 -0.32 2.89
CA CYS A 75 13.48 0.58 2.09
C CYS A 75 13.58 2.03 2.61
N PRO A 76 14.21 2.98 1.90
CA PRO A 76 14.32 4.37 2.36
C PRO A 76 12.97 5.06 2.46
N VAL A 77 12.06 4.85 1.49
CA VAL A 77 10.72 5.44 1.48
C VAL A 77 9.89 4.93 2.66
N CYS A 78 10.02 3.65 3.02
CA CYS A 78 9.35 3.12 4.21
C CYS A 78 9.73 3.90 5.47
N LYS A 79 11.03 4.21 5.64
CA LYS A 79 11.52 4.97 6.81
C LYS A 79 10.95 6.38 6.89
N THR A 80 10.79 7.07 5.78
CA THR A 80 10.21 8.44 5.76
C THR A 80 8.73 8.46 6.14
N LEU A 81 8.03 7.33 6.00
CA LEU A 81 6.61 7.21 6.34
C LEU A 81 6.35 6.78 7.79
N LEU A 82 7.36 6.29 8.53
CA LEU A 82 7.17 5.86 9.92
C LEU A 82 6.59 6.95 10.84
N PRO A 83 7.04 8.21 10.78
CA PRO A 83 6.44 9.29 11.58
C PRO A 83 4.98 9.56 11.19
N VAL A 84 4.62 9.41 9.90
CA VAL A 84 3.25 9.58 9.41
C VAL A 84 2.35 8.48 9.98
N LEU A 85 2.81 7.22 9.96
CA LEU A 85 2.09 6.09 10.54
C LEU A 85 1.88 6.25 12.05
N ASP A 86 2.87 6.75 12.79
CA ASP A 86 2.70 6.99 14.23
C ASP A 86 1.73 8.14 14.52
N ALA A 87 1.73 9.19 13.72
CA ALA A 87 0.73 10.25 13.81
C ALA A 87 -0.68 9.70 13.54
N MET A 88 -0.87 8.93 12.47
CA MET A 88 -2.15 8.30 12.11
C MET A 88 -2.63 7.32 13.19
N ARG A 89 -1.73 6.48 13.72
CA ARG A 89 -2.06 5.57 14.83
C ARG A 89 -2.63 6.29 16.04
N LYS A 90 -2.18 7.53 16.29
CA LYS A 90 -2.67 8.36 17.41
C LYS A 90 -3.98 9.06 17.09
N SER A 91 -4.10 9.63 15.88
CA SER A 91 -5.30 10.39 15.48
C SER A 91 -6.50 9.49 15.17
N GLU A 92 -6.24 8.33 14.53
CA GLU A 92 -7.29 7.44 14.00
C GLU A 92 -7.55 6.20 14.88
N ARG A 93 -7.02 6.17 16.11
CA ARG A 93 -7.01 5.00 17.03
C ARG A 93 -8.39 4.42 17.31
N ASP A 94 -9.44 5.22 17.20
CA ASP A 94 -10.80 4.83 17.57
C ASP A 94 -11.43 3.90 16.52
N TRP A 95 -11.05 4.08 15.24
CA TRP A 95 -11.59 3.28 14.14
C TRP A 95 -10.53 2.52 13.35
N LEU A 96 -9.24 2.86 13.48
CA LEU A 96 -8.16 2.28 12.69
C LEU A 96 -7.14 1.56 13.58
N ARG A 97 -6.79 0.35 13.20
CA ARG A 97 -5.63 -0.39 13.69
C ARG A 97 -4.57 -0.44 12.59
N ILE A 98 -3.32 -0.14 12.92
CA ILE A 98 -2.19 -0.25 11.99
C ILE A 98 -1.34 -1.45 12.38
N VAL A 99 -1.11 -2.36 11.45
CA VAL A 99 -0.22 -3.52 11.59
C VAL A 99 0.92 -3.37 10.59
N LEU A 100 2.15 -3.47 11.07
CA LEU A 100 3.34 -3.47 10.22
C LEU A 100 3.66 -4.90 9.82
N ALA A 101 3.92 -5.13 8.53
CA ALA A 101 4.24 -6.44 7.99
C ALA A 101 5.56 -6.39 7.21
N SER A 102 6.42 -7.38 7.44
CA SER A 102 7.70 -7.53 6.75
C SER A 102 8.03 -9.00 6.57
N ASP A 103 9.13 -9.26 5.91
CA ASP A 103 9.73 -10.58 5.77
C ASP A 103 11.24 -10.52 6.02
N GLY A 104 11.90 -11.67 5.99
CA GLY A 104 13.36 -11.76 6.08
C GLY A 104 13.88 -12.06 7.48
N ASP A 105 15.14 -11.68 7.74
CA ASP A 105 15.91 -12.09 8.90
C ASP A 105 15.41 -11.46 10.21
N LEU A 106 15.08 -12.32 11.18
CA LEU A 106 14.53 -11.89 12.48
C LEU A 106 15.45 -10.92 13.25
N PRO A 107 16.76 -11.15 13.42
CA PRO A 107 17.66 -10.20 14.09
C PRO A 107 17.69 -8.82 13.42
N ALA A 108 17.68 -8.76 12.09
CA ALA A 108 17.64 -7.48 11.35
C ALA A 108 16.33 -6.72 11.60
N GLN A 109 15.21 -7.44 11.65
CA GLN A 109 13.90 -6.86 11.92
C GLN A 109 13.77 -6.36 13.36
N GLN A 110 14.24 -7.13 14.33
CA GLN A 110 14.28 -6.71 15.75
C GLN A 110 15.12 -5.44 15.93
N SER A 111 16.30 -5.39 15.32
CA SER A 111 17.16 -4.21 15.34
C SER A 111 16.46 -2.99 14.71
N PHE A 112 15.76 -3.19 13.61
CA PHE A 112 15.00 -2.13 12.93
C PHE A 112 13.85 -1.61 13.79
N VAL A 113 13.07 -2.50 14.41
CA VAL A 113 11.97 -2.16 15.33
C VAL A 113 12.50 -1.34 16.52
N ALA A 114 13.59 -1.78 17.13
CA ALA A 114 14.21 -1.08 18.26
C ALA A 114 14.74 0.30 17.87
N ALA A 115 15.47 0.39 16.74
CA ALA A 115 16.09 1.64 16.29
C ALA A 115 15.07 2.72 15.87
N ASN A 116 13.85 2.33 15.47
CA ASN A 116 12.82 3.24 14.96
C ASN A 116 11.61 3.37 15.90
N GLY A 117 11.65 2.80 17.11
CA GLY A 117 10.57 2.90 18.10
C GLY A 117 9.25 2.24 17.66
N LEU A 118 9.32 1.18 16.84
CA LEU A 118 8.15 0.53 16.24
C LEU A 118 7.45 -0.49 17.15
N ALA A 119 7.92 -0.69 18.37
CA ALA A 119 7.31 -1.60 19.34
C ALA A 119 5.86 -1.21 19.74
N VAL A 120 5.44 0.01 19.39
CA VAL A 120 4.07 0.49 19.60
C VAL A 120 3.07 -0.05 18.56
N PHE A 121 3.56 -0.69 17.51
CA PHE A 121 2.76 -1.34 16.47
C PHE A 121 2.83 -2.85 16.62
N PRO A 122 1.73 -3.58 16.37
CA PRO A 122 1.84 -4.99 16.02
C PRO A 122 2.74 -5.13 14.79
N TYR A 123 3.85 -5.87 14.92
CA TYR A 123 4.82 -6.07 13.83
C TYR A 123 4.93 -7.56 13.54
N VAL A 124 4.55 -7.98 12.34
CA VAL A 124 4.53 -9.38 11.92
C VAL A 124 5.60 -9.68 10.88
N LEU A 125 6.18 -10.88 10.94
CA LEU A 125 7.07 -11.41 9.91
C LEU A 125 6.38 -12.56 9.20
N SER A 126 5.98 -12.34 7.95
CA SER A 126 5.31 -13.37 7.17
C SER A 126 5.47 -13.14 5.67
N ALA A 127 6.32 -13.95 5.04
CA ALA A 127 6.40 -13.99 3.58
C ALA A 127 5.09 -14.50 2.96
N GLU A 128 4.39 -15.42 3.65
CA GLU A 128 3.10 -15.95 3.21
C GLU A 128 2.05 -14.86 3.10
N LEU A 129 1.99 -13.93 4.05
CA LEU A 129 1.11 -12.77 4.01
C LEU A 129 1.38 -11.91 2.78
N GLY A 130 2.66 -11.60 2.50
CA GLY A 130 3.06 -10.85 1.32
C GLY A 130 2.68 -11.55 0.01
N LEU A 131 2.84 -12.88 -0.04
CA LEU A 131 2.46 -13.69 -1.20
C LEU A 131 0.94 -13.75 -1.40
N ALA A 132 0.15 -13.90 -0.33
CA ALA A 132 -1.30 -13.94 -0.42
C ALA A 132 -1.89 -12.64 -1.00
N TYR A 133 -1.33 -11.52 -0.62
CA TYR A 133 -1.71 -10.21 -1.18
C TYR A 133 -0.94 -9.80 -2.43
N GLN A 134 -0.02 -10.66 -2.94
CA GLN A 134 0.80 -10.41 -4.14
C GLN A 134 1.59 -9.10 -4.06
N VAL A 135 2.12 -8.78 -2.89
CA VAL A 135 2.93 -7.60 -2.64
C VAL A 135 4.28 -7.75 -3.34
N SER A 136 4.53 -6.98 -4.38
CA SER A 136 5.76 -7.05 -5.19
C SER A 136 6.67 -5.84 -5.07
N LYS A 137 6.18 -4.74 -4.48
CA LYS A 137 6.91 -3.48 -4.29
C LYS A 137 6.58 -2.88 -2.93
N LEU A 138 7.53 -2.16 -2.35
CA LEU A 138 7.40 -1.53 -1.03
C LEU A 138 7.65 -0.02 -1.11
N PRO A 139 7.05 0.76 -0.22
CA PRO A 139 6.01 0.37 0.76
C PRO A 139 4.65 0.11 0.10
N TYR A 140 3.88 -0.80 0.67
CA TYR A 140 2.55 -1.17 0.18
C TYR A 140 1.54 -1.14 1.32
N GLY A 141 0.36 -0.61 1.07
CA GLY A 141 -0.72 -0.54 2.04
C GLY A 141 -1.94 -1.35 1.61
N ILE A 142 -2.58 -1.99 2.57
CA ILE A 142 -3.84 -2.72 2.40
C ILE A 142 -4.77 -2.29 3.50
N LEU A 143 -5.96 -1.83 3.15
CA LEU A 143 -6.99 -1.44 4.09
C LEU A 143 -8.13 -2.46 4.08
N ILE A 144 -8.36 -3.06 5.24
CA ILE A 144 -9.42 -4.05 5.49
C ILE A 144 -10.40 -3.39 6.47
N ASP A 145 -11.69 -3.45 6.17
CA ASP A 145 -12.69 -2.88 7.07
C ASP A 145 -12.97 -3.77 8.29
N GLU A 146 -13.85 -3.27 9.17
CA GLU A 146 -14.28 -3.95 10.39
C GLU A 146 -15.02 -5.28 10.13
N HIS A 147 -15.50 -5.50 8.91
CA HIS A 147 -16.17 -6.73 8.48
C HIS A 147 -15.21 -7.73 7.83
N GLY A 148 -13.95 -7.36 7.65
CA GLY A 148 -12.93 -8.20 7.00
C GLY A 148 -12.93 -8.09 5.47
N ILE A 149 -13.55 -7.06 4.90
CA ILE A 149 -13.56 -6.81 3.46
C ILE A 149 -12.39 -5.92 3.07
N LEU A 150 -11.68 -6.29 2.00
CA LEU A 150 -10.62 -5.49 1.41
C LEU A 150 -11.21 -4.23 0.76
N ARG A 151 -10.92 -3.05 1.30
CA ARG A 151 -11.49 -1.78 0.82
C ARG A 151 -10.59 -1.01 -0.12
N SER A 152 -9.30 -1.07 0.11
CA SER A 152 -8.32 -0.44 -0.77
C SER A 152 -6.95 -1.09 -0.62
N LYS A 153 -6.11 -0.97 -1.64
CA LYS A 153 -4.72 -1.43 -1.62
C LYS A 153 -3.88 -0.62 -2.60
N GLY A 154 -2.59 -0.44 -2.33
CA GLY A 154 -1.73 0.27 -3.26
C GLY A 154 -0.32 0.56 -2.74
N LEU A 155 0.52 1.07 -3.64
CA LEU A 155 1.85 1.59 -3.31
C LEU A 155 1.73 2.91 -2.57
N ILE A 156 2.51 3.06 -1.52
CA ILE A 156 2.48 4.22 -0.64
C ILE A 156 3.83 4.94 -0.71
N ASN A 157 3.89 6.03 -1.44
CA ASN A 157 5.11 6.82 -1.57
C ASN A 157 5.09 8.12 -0.77
N SER A 158 3.92 8.52 -0.27
CA SER A 158 3.72 9.75 0.48
C SER A 158 2.55 9.63 1.45
N ARG A 159 2.36 10.66 2.29
CA ARG A 159 1.21 10.79 3.19
C ARG A 159 -0.11 10.82 2.42
N GLU A 160 -0.16 11.54 1.32
CA GLU A 160 -1.35 11.68 0.47
C GLU A 160 -1.80 10.32 -0.09
N HIS A 161 -0.85 9.42 -0.39
CA HIS A 161 -1.19 8.06 -0.81
C HIS A 161 -1.81 7.24 0.33
N LEU A 162 -1.38 7.43 1.59
CA LEU A 162 -2.05 6.81 2.75
C LEU A 162 -3.48 7.36 2.92
N GLU A 163 -3.65 8.68 2.84
CA GLU A 163 -4.96 9.34 2.95
C GLU A 163 -5.89 8.90 1.81
N SER A 164 -5.38 8.71 0.60
CA SER A 164 -6.18 8.24 -0.54
C SER A 164 -6.72 6.81 -0.37
N LEU A 165 -6.05 5.94 0.42
CA LEU A 165 -6.60 4.62 0.76
C LEU A 165 -7.86 4.75 1.61
N PHE A 166 -7.89 5.69 2.54
CA PHE A 166 -9.05 5.93 3.41
C PHE A 166 -10.19 6.58 2.61
N GLU A 167 -9.87 7.55 1.76
CA GLU A 167 -10.84 8.19 0.87
C GLU A 167 -11.49 7.18 -0.09
N ALA A 168 -10.71 6.25 -0.64
CA ALA A 168 -11.22 5.17 -1.47
C ALA A 168 -12.20 4.26 -0.70
N MET A 169 -11.93 3.97 0.57
CA MET A 169 -12.84 3.22 1.44
C MET A 169 -14.14 3.99 1.69
N GLU A 170 -14.08 5.28 2.07
CA GLU A 170 -15.27 6.10 2.34
C GLU A 170 -16.16 6.23 1.11
N ARG A 171 -15.57 6.38 -0.07
CA ARG A 171 -16.29 6.50 -1.34
C ARG A 171 -16.72 5.17 -1.95
N ASN A 172 -16.30 4.06 -1.35
CA ASN A 172 -16.52 2.69 -1.86
C ASN A 172 -16.09 2.50 -3.32
N VAL A 173 -14.92 3.06 -3.68
CA VAL A 173 -14.32 2.98 -5.02
C VAL A 173 -12.94 2.34 -4.94
N ALA A 174 -12.68 1.38 -5.83
CA ALA A 174 -11.44 0.61 -5.85
C ALA A 174 -10.24 1.42 -6.39
N SER A 175 -10.51 2.40 -7.26
CA SER A 175 -9.49 3.24 -7.88
C SER A 175 -10.10 4.54 -8.42
N VAL A 176 -9.23 5.50 -8.79
CA VAL A 176 -9.67 6.75 -9.47
C VAL A 176 -10.39 6.42 -10.79
N GLN A 177 -9.96 5.38 -11.51
CA GLN A 177 -10.58 4.96 -12.76
C GLN A 177 -12.01 4.44 -12.52
N ASP A 178 -12.20 3.59 -11.52
CA ASP A 178 -13.51 3.07 -11.11
C ASP A 178 -14.46 4.20 -10.66
N TYR A 179 -13.91 5.24 -10.04
CA TYR A 179 -14.67 6.45 -9.68
C TYR A 179 -15.12 7.23 -10.93
N LEU A 180 -14.24 7.41 -11.91
CA LEU A 180 -14.57 8.11 -13.16
C LEU A 180 -15.60 7.33 -13.99
N ASP A 181 -15.48 6.01 -14.05
CA ASP A 181 -16.42 5.14 -14.77
C ASP A 181 -17.83 5.22 -14.13
N LYS A 182 -17.92 5.19 -12.79
CA LYS A 182 -19.18 5.38 -12.04
C LYS A 182 -19.80 6.77 -12.20
N LEU A 183 -18.98 7.82 -12.38
CA LEU A 183 -19.50 9.15 -12.70
C LEU A 183 -20.11 9.21 -14.11
N GLN A 184 -19.45 8.58 -15.10
CA GLN A 184 -19.94 8.53 -16.48
C GLN A 184 -21.25 7.74 -16.57
N GLU A 185 -21.41 6.65 -15.83
CA GLU A 185 -22.66 5.88 -15.78
C GLU A 185 -23.83 6.69 -15.19
N LYS A 186 -23.55 7.58 -14.22
CA LYS A 186 -24.58 8.45 -13.61
C LYS A 186 -25.05 9.59 -14.53
N ASP A 187 -24.19 10.05 -15.44
CA ASP A 187 -24.54 11.14 -16.37
C ASP A 187 -25.31 10.64 -17.61
N VAL A 188 -25.43 9.32 -17.78
CA VAL A 188 -26.12 8.66 -18.92
C VAL A 188 -27.49 8.10 -18.52
N ALA A 189 -27.83 8.09 -17.23
CA ALA A 189 -29.10 7.60 -16.67
C ALA A 189 -30.05 8.74 -16.30
#